data_adf8849a7190a4826e52bbd1b7fb1b47
#
_entry.id   adf8849a7190a4826e52bbd1b7fb1b47
#
_cell.length_a   1.000
_cell.length_b   1.000
_cell.length_c   1.000
_cell.angle_alpha   90.00
_cell.angle_beta   90.00
_cell.angle_gamma   90.00
#
_symmetry.space_group_name_H-M   'P 1'
#
loop_
_entity.id
_entity.type
_entity.pdbx_description
1 polymer ?
#
loop_
_entity_poly.entity_id
_entity_poly.type
_entity_poly.pdbx_seq_one_letter_code
_entity_poly.pdbx_strand_id
1 'polypeptide(L)'
;MEEREERFGDSCRDEEMKLTIDASVFISAARPSEKQYPISYRFLHRVKGSRIFCPTLVLAECGAAIARPTGDSLLSGRLVSLIKHFPGMTQVPLDLPLALRAAEIAIENRLRGADAVYVSVAEDFEAVLVSWDAEMLERCPESVLAMSPEKWLENISRTGGRE
;
A
#
# COMPACT_ATOMS: atom_id res chain seq x y z
N MET A 1 4.03 7.22 -19.62
CA MET A 1 4.60 6.02 -18.97
C MET A 1 6.07 6.24 -18.57
N GLU A 2 6.87 6.83 -19.42
CA GLU A 2 8.28 7.20 -19.13
C GLU A 2 8.43 8.22 -17.97
N GLU A 3 7.62 9.29 -17.94
CA GLU A 3 7.67 10.30 -16.86
C GLU A 3 7.37 9.75 -15.44
N ARG A 4 6.59 8.65 -15.32
CA ARG A 4 6.35 7.99 -14.04
C ARG A 4 7.53 7.14 -13.58
N GLU A 5 8.31 6.59 -14.50
CA GLU A 5 9.51 5.80 -14.19
C GLU A 5 10.69 6.70 -13.78
N GLU A 6 10.83 7.88 -14.38
CA GLU A 6 11.87 8.86 -14.00
C GLU A 6 11.69 9.40 -12.59
N ARG A 7 10.45 9.62 -12.12
CA ARG A 7 10.17 10.05 -10.74
C ARG A 7 10.59 9.02 -9.68
N PHE A 8 10.54 7.72 -10.00
CA PHE A 8 10.99 6.69 -9.06
C PHE A 8 12.52 6.70 -8.90
N GLY A 9 13.26 6.94 -9.98
CA GLY A 9 14.72 6.97 -9.98
C GLY A 9 15.32 8.17 -9.25
N ASP A 10 14.68 9.33 -9.32
CA ASP A 10 15.16 10.56 -8.69
C ASP A 10 14.84 10.63 -7.19
N SER A 11 13.73 10.03 -6.76
CA SER A 11 13.33 9.96 -5.34
C SER A 11 14.19 9.00 -4.50
N CYS A 12 14.99 8.15 -5.14
CA CYS A 12 15.79 7.14 -4.43
C CYS A 12 17.18 7.60 -3.98
N ARG A 13 17.57 8.85 -4.23
CA ARG A 13 18.98 9.22 -4.04
C ARG A 13 19.37 9.75 -2.67
N ASP A 14 18.44 10.25 -1.82
CA ASP A 14 18.78 10.70 -0.46
C ASP A 14 17.57 10.95 0.47
N GLU A 15 16.33 10.78 0.04
CA GLU A 15 15.16 10.85 0.91
C GLU A 15 14.65 9.45 1.24
N GLU A 16 14.51 9.17 2.52
CA GLU A 16 13.94 7.95 3.06
C GLU A 16 12.56 7.67 2.43
N MET A 17 12.49 6.66 1.54
CA MET A 17 11.30 6.35 0.75
C MET A 17 10.08 6.13 1.65
N LYS A 18 9.02 6.90 1.37
CA LYS A 18 7.73 6.78 2.05
C LYS A 18 6.81 5.89 1.24
N LEU A 19 6.09 5.03 1.91
CA LEU A 19 5.16 4.08 1.29
C LEU A 19 3.77 4.17 1.91
N THR A 20 2.75 3.95 1.08
CA THR A 20 1.40 3.60 1.51
C THR A 20 1.09 2.22 0.94
N ILE A 21 0.73 1.27 1.80
CA ILE A 21 0.53 -0.12 1.42
C ILE A 21 -0.95 -0.47 1.56
N ASP A 22 -1.57 -0.87 0.45
CA ASP A 22 -2.96 -1.30 0.43
C ASP A 22 -3.17 -2.64 1.13
N ALA A 23 -4.37 -2.85 1.68
CA ALA A 23 -4.77 -4.08 2.34
C ALA A 23 -4.53 -5.34 1.48
N SER A 24 -4.70 -5.27 0.17
CA SER A 24 -4.49 -6.39 -0.76
C SER A 24 -3.11 -7.02 -0.63
N VAL A 25 -2.08 -6.22 -0.32
CA VAL A 25 -0.71 -6.70 -0.16
C VAL A 25 -0.53 -7.48 1.14
N PHE A 26 -1.06 -6.99 2.25
CA PHE A 26 -1.03 -7.70 3.54
C PHE A 26 -1.86 -8.98 3.49
N ILE A 27 -3.04 -8.94 2.87
CA ILE A 27 -3.94 -10.08 2.75
C ILE A 27 -3.28 -11.19 1.93
N SER A 28 -2.69 -10.88 0.78
CA SER A 28 -2.02 -11.87 -0.06
C SER A 28 -0.76 -12.44 0.61
N ALA A 29 -0.04 -11.63 1.39
CA ALA A 29 1.10 -12.10 2.19
C ALA A 29 0.70 -13.01 3.37
N ALA A 30 -0.56 -13.00 3.78
CA ALA A 30 -1.11 -13.88 4.82
C ALA A 30 -1.74 -15.18 4.27
N ARG A 31 -1.80 -15.35 2.96
CA ARG A 31 -2.45 -16.48 2.28
C ARG A 31 -1.48 -17.23 1.37
N PRO A 32 -0.77 -18.26 1.87
CA PRO A 32 0.24 -19.01 1.08
C PRO A 32 -0.29 -19.65 -0.21
N SER A 33 -1.60 -19.90 -0.31
CA SER A 33 -2.24 -20.47 -1.50
C SER A 33 -2.50 -19.45 -2.62
N GLU A 34 -2.37 -18.16 -2.36
CA GLU A 34 -2.58 -17.13 -3.37
C GLU A 34 -1.36 -16.95 -4.28
N LYS A 35 -1.64 -16.67 -5.56
CA LYS A 35 -0.59 -16.47 -6.59
C LYS A 35 0.38 -15.34 -6.21
N GLN A 36 -0.12 -14.27 -5.60
CA GLN A 36 0.66 -13.11 -5.20
C GLN A 36 1.48 -13.31 -3.93
N TYR A 37 1.24 -14.38 -3.17
CA TYR A 37 1.88 -14.61 -1.87
C TYR A 37 3.41 -14.47 -1.89
N PRO A 38 4.17 -15.13 -2.79
CA PRO A 38 5.62 -15.06 -2.75
C PRO A 38 6.16 -13.64 -2.94
N ILE A 39 5.52 -12.87 -3.81
CA ILE A 39 5.94 -11.50 -4.13
C ILE A 39 5.57 -10.56 -2.97
N SER A 40 4.34 -10.66 -2.45
CA SER A 40 3.88 -9.85 -1.32
C SER A 40 4.72 -10.10 -0.07
N TYR A 41 5.04 -11.36 0.23
CA TYR A 41 5.89 -11.73 1.36
C TYR A 41 7.29 -11.11 1.22
N ARG A 42 7.92 -11.25 0.04
CA ARG A 42 9.24 -10.67 -0.25
C ARG A 42 9.22 -9.15 -0.18
N PHE A 43 8.17 -8.51 -0.73
CA PHE A 43 7.99 -7.06 -0.67
C PHE A 43 7.91 -6.58 0.78
N LEU A 44 7.02 -7.15 1.59
CA LEU A 44 6.86 -6.76 3.00
C LEU A 44 8.15 -6.98 3.80
N HIS A 45 8.90 -8.05 3.51
CA HIS A 45 10.21 -8.26 4.12
C HIS A 45 11.22 -7.15 3.76
N ARG A 46 11.19 -6.70 2.51
CA ARG A 46 12.12 -5.68 1.99
C ARG A 46 11.86 -4.29 2.54
N VAL A 47 10.60 -3.97 2.82
CA VAL A 47 10.19 -2.63 3.29
C VAL A 47 10.13 -2.49 4.82
N LYS A 48 10.48 -3.52 5.57
CA LYS A 48 10.56 -3.43 7.05
C LYS A 48 11.51 -2.31 7.46
N GLY A 49 11.01 -1.40 8.31
CA GLY A 49 11.78 -0.25 8.78
C GLY A 49 11.75 0.97 7.85
N SER A 50 11.17 0.86 6.64
CA SER A 50 10.85 2.02 5.81
C SER A 50 9.74 2.86 6.46
N ARG A 51 9.61 4.12 6.05
CA ARG A 51 8.50 4.97 6.51
C ARG A 51 7.22 4.58 5.79
N ILE A 52 6.27 3.97 6.51
CA ILE A 52 5.02 3.46 5.96
C ILE A 52 3.85 4.21 6.61
N PHE A 53 2.97 4.76 5.79
CA PHE A 53 1.76 5.48 6.20
C PHE A 53 0.55 4.74 5.66
N CYS A 54 -0.26 4.14 6.52
CA CYS A 54 -1.49 3.47 6.11
C CYS A 54 -2.69 4.02 6.87
N PRO A 55 -3.85 4.16 6.22
CA PRO A 55 -5.05 4.52 6.96
C PRO A 55 -5.41 3.43 7.98
N THR A 56 -5.98 3.82 9.11
CA THR A 56 -6.47 2.87 10.13
C THR A 56 -7.47 1.87 9.57
N LEU A 57 -8.11 2.20 8.45
CA LEU A 57 -8.99 1.33 7.68
C LEU A 57 -8.34 -0.04 7.33
N VAL A 58 -7.03 -0.07 7.10
CA VAL A 58 -6.29 -1.30 6.77
C VAL A 58 -6.51 -2.42 7.79
N LEU A 59 -6.66 -2.06 9.06
CA LEU A 59 -6.87 -3.03 10.15
C LEU A 59 -8.22 -3.74 10.00
N ALA A 60 -9.29 -2.99 9.72
CA ALA A 60 -10.62 -3.54 9.53
C ALA A 60 -10.71 -4.38 8.24
N GLU A 61 -10.14 -3.92 7.14
CA GLU A 61 -10.14 -4.63 5.88
C GLU A 61 -9.38 -5.96 5.97
N CYS A 62 -8.18 -5.97 6.55
CA CYS A 62 -7.38 -7.18 6.70
C CYS A 62 -8.02 -8.17 7.67
N GLY A 63 -8.56 -7.69 8.79
CA GLY A 63 -9.28 -8.53 9.74
C GLY A 63 -10.50 -9.22 9.09
N ALA A 64 -11.31 -8.45 8.38
CA ALA A 64 -12.50 -8.96 7.69
C ALA A 64 -12.15 -9.94 6.55
N ALA A 65 -11.09 -9.66 5.79
CA ALA A 65 -10.69 -10.49 4.65
C ALA A 65 -10.26 -11.90 5.05
N ILE A 66 -9.75 -12.08 6.26
CA ILE A 66 -9.42 -13.41 6.81
C ILE A 66 -10.63 -14.02 7.53
N ALA A 67 -11.32 -13.26 8.37
CA ALA A 67 -12.40 -13.77 9.19
C ALA A 67 -13.62 -14.24 8.37
N ARG A 68 -14.01 -13.50 7.36
CA ARG A 68 -15.22 -13.81 6.57
C ARG A 68 -15.18 -15.17 5.86
N PRO A 69 -14.10 -15.53 5.13
CA PRO A 69 -14.05 -16.83 4.46
C PRO A 69 -13.68 -18.00 5.38
N THR A 70 -12.96 -17.76 6.48
CA THR A 70 -12.39 -18.83 7.32
C THR A 70 -13.11 -19.03 8.64
N GLY A 71 -13.76 -17.99 9.18
CA GLY A 71 -14.25 -17.97 10.56
C GLY A 71 -13.13 -17.98 11.62
N ASP A 72 -11.86 -17.92 11.22
CA ASP A 72 -10.70 -18.01 12.11
C ASP A 72 -10.39 -16.65 12.73
N SER A 73 -10.95 -16.41 13.93
CA SER A 73 -10.74 -15.17 14.67
C SER A 73 -9.31 -15.02 15.18
N LEU A 74 -8.63 -16.15 15.47
CA LEU A 74 -7.25 -16.12 15.96
C LEU A 74 -6.27 -15.69 14.85
N LEU A 75 -6.41 -16.26 13.66
CA LEU A 75 -5.60 -15.91 12.51
C LEU A 75 -5.85 -14.43 12.12
N SER A 76 -7.12 -14.01 12.09
CA SER A 76 -7.50 -12.63 11.79
C SER A 76 -6.90 -11.64 12.79
N GLY A 77 -7.00 -11.93 14.09
CA GLY A 77 -6.43 -11.10 15.15
C GLY A 77 -4.90 -11.02 15.08
N ARG A 78 -4.23 -12.12 14.74
CA ARG A 78 -2.77 -12.14 14.52
C ARG A 78 -2.36 -11.23 13.36
N LEU A 79 -3.06 -11.28 12.23
CA LEU A 79 -2.77 -10.41 11.09
C LEU A 79 -2.94 -8.93 11.45
N VAL A 80 -4.05 -8.58 12.11
CA VAL A 80 -4.30 -7.21 12.57
C VAL A 80 -3.17 -6.74 13.50
N SER A 81 -2.75 -7.57 14.45
CA SER A 81 -1.65 -7.26 15.36
C SER A 81 -0.31 -7.08 14.63
N LEU A 82 -0.01 -7.93 13.65
CA LEU A 82 1.20 -7.81 12.84
C LEU A 82 1.23 -6.50 12.06
N ILE A 83 0.11 -6.09 11.47
CA ILE A 83 0.01 -4.83 10.72
C ILE A 83 0.15 -3.64 11.67
N LYS A 84 -0.56 -3.66 12.81
CA LYS A 84 -0.49 -2.60 13.81
C LYS A 84 0.93 -2.33 14.30
N HIS A 85 1.75 -3.37 14.45
CA HIS A 85 3.12 -3.30 14.94
C HIS A 85 4.17 -3.50 13.84
N PHE A 86 3.78 -3.35 12.57
CA PHE A 86 4.71 -3.51 11.47
C PHE A 86 5.84 -2.46 11.57
N PRO A 87 7.13 -2.86 11.47
CA PRO A 87 8.24 -1.93 11.62
C PRO A 87 8.18 -0.76 10.63
N GLY A 88 8.20 0.47 11.13
CA GLY A 88 8.10 1.69 10.32
C GLY A 88 6.68 2.15 10.01
N MET A 89 5.65 1.42 10.48
CA MET A 89 4.24 1.74 10.26
C MET A 89 3.78 2.92 11.09
N THR A 90 3.18 3.91 10.44
CA THR A 90 2.37 4.97 11.04
C THR A 90 0.91 4.76 10.65
N GLN A 91 0.05 4.59 11.63
CA GLN A 91 -1.40 4.50 11.44
C GLN A 91 -1.98 5.90 11.29
N VAL A 92 -2.58 6.19 10.14
CA VAL A 92 -3.19 7.50 9.84
C VAL A 92 -4.69 7.41 10.11
N PRO A 93 -5.22 8.13 11.09
CA PRO A 93 -6.64 8.12 11.39
C PRO A 93 -7.47 8.64 10.21
N LEU A 94 -8.59 7.97 9.92
CA LEU A 94 -9.57 8.46 8.96
C LEU A 94 -10.44 9.51 9.65
N ASP A 95 -9.90 10.72 9.75
CA ASP A 95 -10.61 11.88 10.27
C ASP A 95 -11.43 12.59 9.18
N LEU A 96 -12.14 13.66 9.55
CA LEU A 96 -13.00 14.37 8.59
C LEU A 96 -12.22 15.01 7.44
N PRO A 97 -11.09 15.69 7.64
CA PRO A 97 -10.29 16.24 6.54
C PRO A 97 -9.86 15.16 5.53
N LEU A 98 -9.32 14.04 6.01
CA LEU A 98 -8.91 12.92 5.17
C LEU A 98 -10.10 12.30 4.43
N ALA A 99 -11.24 12.12 5.11
CA ALA A 99 -12.44 11.57 4.50
C ALA A 99 -13.01 12.48 3.40
N LEU A 100 -12.99 13.80 3.58
CA LEU A 100 -13.43 14.76 2.57
C LEU A 100 -12.51 14.73 1.35
N ARG A 101 -11.18 14.71 1.57
CA ARG A 101 -10.22 14.60 0.46
C ARG A 101 -10.38 13.26 -0.29
N ALA A 102 -10.56 12.16 0.42
CA ALA A 102 -10.84 10.86 -0.20
C ALA A 102 -12.14 10.87 -1.02
N ALA A 103 -13.18 11.55 -0.55
CA ALA A 103 -14.44 11.70 -1.31
C ALA A 103 -14.23 12.47 -2.62
N GLU A 104 -13.46 13.56 -2.61
CA GLU A 104 -13.10 14.30 -3.84
C GLU A 104 -12.34 13.39 -4.82
N ILE A 105 -11.30 12.71 -4.36
CA ILE A 105 -10.51 11.76 -5.17
C ILE A 105 -11.40 10.65 -5.75
N ALA A 106 -12.31 10.09 -4.96
CA ALA A 106 -13.24 9.04 -5.41
C ALA A 106 -14.16 9.54 -6.53
N ILE A 107 -14.69 10.76 -6.40
CA ILE A 107 -15.58 11.39 -7.39
C ILE A 107 -14.81 11.67 -8.69
N GLU A 108 -13.66 12.32 -8.58
CA GLU A 108 -12.87 12.75 -9.74
C GLU A 108 -12.31 11.57 -10.54
N ASN A 109 -11.86 10.52 -9.84
CA ASN A 109 -11.16 9.39 -10.46
C ASN A 109 -12.03 8.11 -10.55
N ARG A 110 -13.29 8.16 -10.13
CA ARG A 110 -14.22 7.01 -10.12
C ARG A 110 -13.67 5.81 -9.35
N LEU A 111 -13.01 6.07 -8.24
CA LEU A 111 -12.49 5.06 -7.33
C LEU A 111 -13.55 4.65 -6.30
N ARG A 112 -13.43 3.42 -5.78
CA ARG A 112 -14.17 3.02 -4.58
C ARG A 112 -13.71 3.86 -3.38
N GLY A 113 -14.62 4.11 -2.45
CA GLY A 113 -14.33 4.97 -1.29
C GLY A 113 -13.12 4.49 -0.47
N ALA A 114 -13.01 3.18 -0.23
CA ALA A 114 -11.86 2.62 0.49
C ALA A 114 -10.55 2.86 -0.27
N ASP A 115 -10.53 2.63 -1.59
CA ASP A 115 -9.34 2.84 -2.43
C ASP A 115 -8.91 4.31 -2.41
N ALA A 116 -9.88 5.24 -2.49
CA ALA A 116 -9.61 6.67 -2.42
C ALA A 116 -9.01 7.11 -1.08
N VAL A 117 -9.32 6.42 0.02
CA VAL A 117 -8.69 6.68 1.32
C VAL A 117 -7.20 6.36 1.29
N TYR A 118 -6.79 5.24 0.70
CA TYR A 118 -5.36 4.92 0.52
C TYR A 118 -4.66 5.93 -0.38
N VAL A 119 -5.29 6.31 -1.49
CA VAL A 119 -4.75 7.33 -2.40
C VAL A 119 -4.58 8.67 -1.70
N SER A 120 -5.56 9.09 -0.88
CA SER A 120 -5.50 10.33 -0.11
C SER A 120 -4.34 10.32 0.90
N VAL A 121 -4.12 9.20 1.60
CA VAL A 121 -2.97 9.06 2.51
C VAL A 121 -1.66 9.14 1.73
N ALA A 122 -1.56 8.46 0.59
CA ALA A 122 -0.35 8.52 -0.24
C ALA A 122 -0.07 9.94 -0.74
N GLU A 123 -1.10 10.68 -1.11
CA GLU A 123 -0.99 12.08 -1.54
C GLU A 123 -0.49 12.98 -0.38
N ASP A 124 -1.10 12.90 0.80
CA ASP A 124 -0.77 13.73 1.96
C ASP A 124 0.67 13.55 2.44
N PHE A 125 1.19 12.34 2.36
CA PHE A 125 2.55 12.02 2.80
C PHE A 125 3.59 12.00 1.66
N GLU A 126 3.18 12.28 0.42
CA GLU A 126 4.05 12.14 -0.76
C GLU A 126 4.67 10.74 -0.84
N ALA A 127 3.86 9.72 -0.58
CA ALA A 127 4.26 8.33 -0.51
C ALA A 127 3.97 7.58 -1.82
N VAL A 128 4.75 6.56 -2.12
CA VAL A 128 4.45 5.60 -3.19
C VAL A 128 3.34 4.67 -2.73
N LEU A 129 2.23 4.63 -3.46
CA LEU A 129 1.14 3.70 -3.22
C LEU A 129 1.44 2.33 -3.82
N VAL A 130 1.40 1.29 -3.01
CA VAL A 130 1.63 -0.09 -3.45
C VAL A 130 0.38 -0.92 -3.24
N SER A 131 -0.16 -1.49 -4.33
CA SER A 131 -1.40 -2.27 -4.33
C SER A 131 -1.37 -3.36 -5.41
N TRP A 132 -2.15 -4.43 -5.19
CA TRP A 132 -2.48 -5.42 -6.22
C TRP A 132 -3.76 -5.07 -7.00
N ASP A 133 -4.52 -4.08 -6.56
CA ASP A 133 -5.78 -3.70 -7.21
C ASP A 133 -5.51 -2.95 -8.51
N ALA A 134 -5.77 -3.62 -9.64
CA ALA A 134 -5.54 -3.08 -10.96
C ALA A 134 -6.38 -1.82 -11.24
N GLU A 135 -7.62 -1.78 -10.74
CA GLU A 135 -8.51 -0.63 -10.92
C GLU A 135 -8.00 0.60 -10.15
N MET A 136 -7.53 0.38 -8.90
CA MET A 136 -6.90 1.44 -8.11
C MET A 136 -5.65 1.97 -8.81
N LEU A 137 -4.78 1.09 -9.32
CA LEU A 137 -3.55 1.50 -10.00
C LEU A 137 -3.82 2.26 -11.30
N GLU A 138 -4.83 1.84 -12.06
CA GLU A 138 -5.21 2.47 -13.34
C GLU A 138 -5.83 3.86 -13.12
N ARG A 139 -6.70 4.00 -12.09
CA ARG A 139 -7.46 5.23 -11.83
C ARG A 139 -6.79 6.17 -10.82
N CYS A 140 -5.64 5.81 -10.30
CA CYS A 140 -4.88 6.66 -9.39
C CYS A 140 -4.54 7.99 -10.06
N PRO A 141 -4.76 9.14 -9.40
CA PRO A 141 -4.41 10.44 -9.97
C PRO A 141 -2.90 10.55 -10.21
N GLU A 142 -2.50 11.36 -11.19
CA GLU A 142 -1.09 11.55 -11.56
C GLU A 142 -0.23 12.15 -10.43
N SER A 143 -0.87 12.80 -9.45
CA SER A 143 -0.20 13.34 -8.27
C SER A 143 0.39 12.24 -7.37
N VAL A 144 -0.10 10.99 -7.47
CA VAL A 144 0.34 9.85 -6.65
C VAL A 144 1.04 8.82 -7.53
N LEU A 145 2.27 8.49 -7.20
CA LEU A 145 2.97 7.38 -7.82
C LEU A 145 2.42 6.06 -7.23
N ALA A 146 1.82 5.24 -8.09
CA ALA A 146 1.21 3.97 -7.67
C ALA A 146 1.73 2.81 -8.51
N MET A 147 1.99 1.66 -7.88
CA MET A 147 2.49 0.47 -8.56
C MET A 147 2.19 -0.82 -7.78
N SER A 148 2.35 -1.96 -8.46
CA SER A 148 2.30 -3.27 -7.80
C SER A 148 3.55 -3.55 -6.97
N PRO A 149 3.47 -4.49 -5.99
CA PRO A 149 4.66 -4.96 -5.26
C PRO A 149 5.74 -5.53 -6.19
N GLU A 150 5.35 -6.21 -7.26
CA GLU A 150 6.27 -6.75 -8.27
C GLU A 150 7.06 -5.65 -8.96
N LYS A 151 6.36 -4.63 -9.47
CA LYS A 151 6.99 -3.49 -10.15
C LYS A 151 7.91 -2.71 -9.19
N TRP A 152 7.50 -2.55 -7.96
CA TRP A 152 8.33 -1.90 -6.93
C TRP A 152 9.65 -2.64 -6.72
N LEU A 153 9.59 -3.98 -6.56
CA LEU A 153 10.79 -4.81 -6.38
C LEU A 153 11.71 -4.78 -7.60
N GLU A 154 11.16 -4.76 -8.81
CA GLU A 154 11.94 -4.64 -10.05
C GLU A 154 12.69 -3.29 -10.10
N ASN A 155 12.02 -2.19 -9.75
CA ASN A 155 12.61 -0.86 -9.79
C ASN A 155 13.78 -0.72 -8.79
N ILE A 156 13.64 -1.24 -7.57
CA ILE A 156 14.71 -1.26 -6.57
C ILE A 156 15.91 -2.09 -7.05
N SER A 157 15.67 -3.23 -7.70
CA SER A 157 16.75 -4.07 -8.22
C SER A 157 17.55 -3.39 -9.33
N ARG A 158 16.92 -2.54 -10.14
CA ARG A 158 17.57 -1.75 -11.20
C ARG A 158 18.41 -0.59 -10.65
N THR A 159 17.98 0.04 -9.56
CA THR A 159 18.69 1.17 -8.93
C THR A 159 19.88 0.70 -8.08
N GLY A 160 19.81 -0.47 -7.44
CA GLY A 160 20.90 -1.07 -6.65
C GLY A 160 22.02 -1.74 -7.46
N GLY A 161 21.90 -1.84 -8.78
CA GLY A 161 22.88 -2.47 -9.67
C GLY A 161 23.81 -1.51 -10.41
N ARG A 162 23.84 -0.24 -10.03
CA ARG A 162 24.76 0.77 -10.59
C ARG A 162 25.79 1.20 -9.55
N GLU A 163 26.59 0.28 -9.10
CA GLU A 163 27.92 0.52 -8.51
C GLU A 163 29.02 0.05 -9.47
#